data_a09768afb299add322864a1eaf68813c
#
_entry.id   a09768afb299add322864a1eaf68813c
#
_cell.length_a   1.000
_cell.length_b   1.000
_cell.length_c   1.000
_cell.angle_alpha   90.00
_cell.angle_beta   90.00
_cell.angle_gamma   90.00
#
_symmetry.space_group_name_H-M   'P 1'
#
loop_
_entity.id
_entity.type
_entity.pdbx_description
1 polymer ?
#
loop_
_entity_poly.entity_id
_entity_poly.type
_entity_poly.pdbx_seq_one_letter_code
_entity_poly.pdbx_strand_id
1 'polypeptide(L)'
;VKLSGRNAKLMDNPHVFDQVTQHTDFVLVDDCDRHLDTGAFYDLITSDMTVNPKNNQSYTIPFEQSPKFGFTTNYVPRDFSPSTEARLLYLVFSDYYHQRTEGNDYLESRSIRDDFGRDLISSSYKEEDWNADINFFMQCCQFYLSMCQESVKPMPPMGNILKRKFKADMGTNFEEWANVYFAEEGDHLDTFIVRREAY
;
A
#
# COMPACT_ATOMS: atom_id res chain seq x y z
N VAL A 1 10.09 -13.12 4.96
CA VAL A 1 9.46 -13.14 6.29
C VAL A 1 8.13 -12.40 6.21
N LYS A 2 7.09 -12.93 6.87
CA LYS A 2 5.77 -12.30 6.96
C LYS A 2 5.48 -11.96 8.42
N LEU A 3 5.12 -10.70 8.67
CA LEU A 3 4.72 -10.17 9.98
C LEU A 3 3.26 -9.73 9.92
N SER A 4 2.53 -9.83 11.04
CA SER A 4 1.19 -9.27 11.13
C SER A 4 1.25 -7.80 11.52
N GLY A 5 0.73 -6.92 10.66
CA GLY A 5 0.65 -5.48 10.90
C GLY A 5 -0.55 -5.04 11.75
N ARG A 6 -1.41 -5.97 12.18
CA ARG A 6 -2.63 -5.66 12.98
C ARG A 6 -2.36 -5.04 14.34
N ASN A 7 -1.13 -5.19 14.85
CA ASN A 7 -0.73 -4.54 16.09
C ASN A 7 -0.07 -3.20 15.78
N ALA A 8 -0.74 -2.09 16.08
CA ALA A 8 -0.19 -0.74 15.91
C ALA A 8 1.14 -0.51 16.66
N LYS A 9 1.40 -1.31 17.71
CA LYS A 9 2.63 -1.28 18.50
C LYS A 9 3.60 -2.41 18.12
N LEU A 10 3.61 -2.83 16.87
CA LEU A 10 4.45 -3.92 16.38
C LEU A 10 5.94 -3.68 16.70
N MET A 11 6.39 -2.44 16.54
CA MET A 11 7.78 -2.05 16.74
C MET A 11 8.21 -1.93 18.21
N ASP A 12 7.26 -1.96 19.17
CA ASP A 12 7.58 -2.02 20.61
C ASP A 12 8.19 -3.38 21.01
N ASN A 13 8.02 -4.41 20.18
CA ASN A 13 8.64 -5.70 20.39
C ASN A 13 10.08 -5.72 19.88
N PRO A 14 11.10 -5.80 20.74
CA PRO A 14 12.50 -5.79 20.31
C PRO A 14 12.90 -7.02 19.47
N HIS A 15 12.07 -8.07 19.47
CA HIS A 15 12.31 -9.32 18.75
C HIS A 15 11.39 -9.49 17.53
N VAL A 16 10.79 -8.41 17.06
CA VAL A 16 9.83 -8.47 15.92
C VAL A 16 10.45 -9.07 14.66
N PHE A 17 11.75 -8.89 14.48
CA PHE A 17 12.52 -9.38 13.33
C PHE A 17 13.38 -10.62 13.63
N ASP A 18 13.03 -11.41 14.66
CA ASP A 18 13.81 -12.58 15.08
C ASP A 18 13.97 -13.65 13.99
N GLN A 19 13.07 -13.70 13.02
CA GLN A 19 13.10 -14.61 11.88
C GLN A 19 13.85 -14.05 10.65
N VAL A 20 14.25 -12.80 10.68
CA VAL A 20 15.03 -12.19 9.59
C VAL A 20 16.47 -12.68 9.65
N THR A 21 17.02 -13.06 8.53
CA THR A 21 18.41 -13.52 8.38
C THR A 21 19.11 -12.77 7.26
N GLN A 22 20.44 -12.99 7.11
CA GLN A 22 21.21 -12.44 5.98
C GLN A 22 20.71 -12.92 4.59
N HIS A 23 19.87 -13.96 4.56
CA HIS A 23 19.27 -14.52 3.34
C HIS A 23 17.81 -14.11 3.16
N THR A 24 17.34 -13.16 3.94
CA THR A 24 15.98 -12.65 3.82
C THR A 24 15.95 -11.51 2.81
N ASP A 25 15.32 -11.73 1.66
CA ASP A 25 15.20 -10.71 0.61
C ASP A 25 14.07 -9.72 0.89
N PHE A 26 12.99 -10.19 1.56
CA PHE A 26 11.79 -9.40 1.71
C PHE A 26 11.08 -9.64 3.04
N VAL A 27 10.63 -8.56 3.67
CA VAL A 27 9.77 -8.57 4.86
C VAL A 27 8.42 -7.96 4.50
N LEU A 28 7.37 -8.75 4.59
CA LEU A 28 5.98 -8.31 4.39
C LEU A 28 5.35 -8.03 5.75
N VAL A 29 4.95 -6.80 6.00
CA VAL A 29 4.07 -6.43 7.11
C VAL A 29 2.64 -6.40 6.59
N ASP A 30 1.91 -7.47 6.88
CA ASP A 30 0.61 -7.74 6.28
C ASP A 30 -0.55 -7.25 7.14
N ASP A 31 -1.56 -6.69 6.47
CA ASP A 31 -2.80 -6.20 7.08
C ASP A 31 -2.55 -5.16 8.19
N CYS A 32 -1.83 -4.09 7.81
CA CYS A 32 -1.41 -3.05 8.76
C CYS A 32 -2.62 -2.31 9.34
N ASP A 33 -2.59 -2.14 10.66
CA ASP A 33 -3.53 -1.29 11.39
C ASP A 33 -3.43 0.16 10.93
N ARG A 34 -4.54 0.88 10.98
CA ARG A 34 -4.60 2.30 10.61
C ARG A 34 -3.70 3.22 11.45
N HIS A 35 -3.29 2.76 12.61
CA HIS A 35 -2.44 3.49 13.57
C HIS A 35 -1.01 2.98 13.59
N LEU A 36 -0.65 1.98 12.75
CA LEU A 36 0.73 1.53 12.66
C LEU A 36 1.60 2.69 12.17
N ASP A 37 2.60 3.04 12.96
CA ASP A 37 3.57 4.05 12.60
C ASP A 37 4.59 3.49 11.60
N THR A 38 4.43 3.83 10.34
CA THR A 38 5.38 3.45 9.28
C THR A 38 6.72 4.16 9.45
N GLY A 39 6.74 5.32 10.11
CA GLY A 39 7.98 6.07 10.41
C GLY A 39 8.96 5.27 11.28
N ALA A 40 8.44 4.40 12.15
CA ALA A 40 9.26 3.51 12.97
C ALA A 40 10.13 2.52 12.16
N PHE A 41 9.82 2.32 10.87
CA PHE A 41 10.60 1.47 9.96
C PHE A 41 11.65 2.22 9.15
N TYR A 42 11.68 3.56 9.21
CA TYR A 42 12.52 4.35 8.29
C TYR A 42 14.00 4.08 8.47
N ASP A 43 14.47 3.92 9.69
CA ASP A 43 15.87 3.56 9.94
C ASP A 43 16.23 2.20 9.34
N LEU A 44 15.32 1.23 9.40
CA LEU A 44 15.54 -0.12 8.86
C LEU A 44 15.60 -0.16 7.33
N ILE A 45 14.95 0.80 6.66
CA ILE A 45 14.91 0.88 5.18
C ILE A 45 15.94 1.84 4.60
N THR A 46 16.70 2.53 5.44
CA THR A 46 17.72 3.51 5.01
C THR A 46 19.12 3.30 5.60
N SER A 47 19.29 2.32 6.50
CA SER A 47 20.56 2.01 7.14
C SER A 47 20.72 0.51 7.39
N ASP A 48 21.82 0.14 8.03
CA ASP A 48 22.06 -1.24 8.46
C ASP A 48 20.96 -1.72 9.40
N MET A 49 20.52 -2.97 9.21
CA MET A 49 19.47 -3.56 10.02
C MET A 49 20.04 -4.37 11.19
N THR A 50 19.75 -3.97 12.43
CA THR A 50 20.07 -4.79 13.61
C THR A 50 18.93 -5.74 13.91
N VAL A 51 19.26 -7.03 13.97
CA VAL A 51 18.33 -8.11 14.33
C VAL A 51 18.62 -8.58 15.74
N ASN A 52 17.58 -8.66 16.57
CA ASN A 52 17.63 -9.12 17.95
C ASN A 52 16.86 -10.43 18.12
N PRO A 53 17.46 -11.60 17.79
CA PRO A 53 16.77 -12.87 17.91
C PRO A 53 16.49 -13.20 19.38
N LYS A 54 15.36 -13.83 19.64
CA LYS A 54 15.04 -14.27 21.01
C LYS A 54 16.05 -15.34 21.45
N ASN A 55 16.65 -15.15 22.63
CA ASN A 55 17.65 -16.07 23.24
C ASN A 55 18.93 -16.28 22.42
N ASN A 56 19.26 -15.41 21.48
CA ASN A 56 20.48 -15.44 20.69
C ASN A 56 21.16 -14.07 20.70
N GLN A 57 22.44 -14.06 20.29
CA GLN A 57 23.19 -12.82 20.16
C GLN A 57 22.64 -11.99 18.98
N SER A 58 22.51 -10.68 19.20
CA SER A 58 22.13 -9.72 18.14
C SER A 58 23.22 -9.66 17.07
N TYR A 59 22.81 -9.41 15.84
CA TYR A 59 23.69 -9.19 14.71
C TYR A 59 23.16 -8.09 13.80
N THR A 60 24.03 -7.55 12.96
CA THR A 60 23.71 -6.48 12.03
C THR A 60 23.84 -6.98 10.60
N ILE A 61 22.84 -6.67 9.78
CA ILE A 61 22.83 -6.91 8.34
C ILE A 61 23.18 -5.58 7.66
N PRO A 62 24.24 -5.51 6.84
CA PRO A 62 24.59 -4.30 6.10
C PRO A 62 23.44 -3.85 5.20
N PHE A 63 23.32 -2.54 5.00
CA PHE A 63 22.23 -1.95 4.22
C PHE A 63 22.04 -2.58 2.83
N GLU A 64 23.13 -2.84 2.12
CA GLU A 64 23.13 -3.45 0.79
C GLU A 64 22.53 -4.86 0.76
N GLN A 65 22.56 -5.55 1.91
CA GLN A 65 22.03 -6.90 2.11
C GLN A 65 20.72 -6.92 2.91
N SER A 66 20.29 -5.75 3.39
CA SER A 66 19.06 -5.65 4.18
C SER A 66 17.83 -5.94 3.33
N PRO A 67 16.83 -6.66 3.89
CA PRO A 67 15.62 -7.01 3.17
C PRO A 67 14.85 -5.76 2.76
N LYS A 68 14.13 -5.85 1.64
CA LYS A 68 13.14 -4.84 1.28
C LYS A 68 11.86 -5.04 2.07
N PHE A 69 11.17 -3.94 2.36
CA PHE A 69 9.92 -3.98 3.13
C PHE A 69 8.72 -3.72 2.24
N GLY A 70 7.65 -4.47 2.48
CA GLY A 70 6.33 -4.23 1.91
C GLY A 70 5.28 -4.16 3.00
N PHE A 71 4.32 -3.27 2.82
CA PHE A 71 3.21 -3.08 3.74
C PHE A 71 1.90 -3.27 2.98
N THR A 72 0.98 -4.05 3.51
CA THR A 72 -0.39 -4.11 2.99
C THR A 72 -1.34 -3.49 3.99
N THR A 73 -2.31 -2.73 3.52
CA THR A 73 -3.30 -2.09 4.36
C THR A 73 -4.56 -1.78 3.57
N ASN A 74 -5.71 -1.81 4.25
CA ASN A 74 -6.98 -1.31 3.71
C ASN A 74 -7.19 0.19 3.98
N TYR A 75 -6.26 0.82 4.67
CA TYR A 75 -6.36 2.21 5.08
C TYR A 75 -5.46 3.10 4.22
N VAL A 76 -5.89 4.34 4.06
CA VAL A 76 -5.06 5.36 3.40
C VAL A 76 -3.95 5.79 4.37
N PRO A 77 -2.70 5.92 3.90
CA PRO A 77 -1.61 6.45 4.71
C PRO A 77 -1.96 7.83 5.28
N ARG A 78 -1.51 8.09 6.49
CA ARG A 78 -1.78 9.37 7.16
C ARG A 78 -0.77 10.45 6.80
N ASP A 79 0.48 10.05 6.64
CA ASP A 79 1.60 10.95 6.38
C ASP A 79 2.03 10.91 4.92
N PHE A 80 2.03 12.06 4.28
CA PHE A 80 2.52 12.32 2.93
C PHE A 80 3.60 13.40 2.96
N SER A 81 4.35 13.48 4.05
CA SER A 81 5.50 14.38 4.10
C SER A 81 6.54 14.02 3.03
N PRO A 82 7.36 14.98 2.58
CA PRO A 82 8.46 14.69 1.64
C PRO A 82 9.40 13.59 2.12
N SER A 83 9.56 13.45 3.44
CA SER A 83 10.34 12.38 4.06
C SER A 83 9.75 10.99 3.82
N THR A 84 8.44 10.87 3.93
CA THR A 84 7.68 9.65 3.67
C THR A 84 7.65 9.31 2.19
N GLU A 85 7.38 10.28 1.33
CA GLU A 85 7.37 10.09 -0.13
C GLU A 85 8.74 9.69 -0.70
N ALA A 86 9.83 10.12 -0.06
CA ALA A 86 11.17 9.72 -0.45
C ALA A 86 11.48 8.23 -0.14
N ARG A 87 10.73 7.62 0.79
CA ARG A 87 11.02 6.28 1.33
C ARG A 87 9.97 5.23 0.93
N LEU A 88 8.74 5.64 0.70
CA LEU A 88 7.62 4.74 0.41
C LEU A 88 7.14 4.93 -1.03
N LEU A 89 6.98 3.81 -1.72
CA LEU A 89 6.28 3.75 -3.00
C LEU A 89 4.87 3.20 -2.75
N TYR A 90 3.86 4.02 -3.03
CA TYR A 90 2.47 3.61 -2.87
C TYR A 90 1.95 2.86 -4.08
N LEU A 91 1.39 1.68 -3.87
CA LEU A 91 0.70 0.89 -4.88
C LEU A 91 -0.79 0.85 -4.50
N VAL A 92 -1.62 1.48 -5.31
CA VAL A 92 -3.06 1.53 -5.09
C VAL A 92 -3.74 0.57 -6.06
N PHE A 93 -4.35 -0.46 -5.50
CA PHE A 93 -5.20 -1.36 -6.28
C PHE A 93 -6.56 -0.71 -6.52
N SER A 94 -7.11 -0.91 -7.71
CA SER A 94 -8.46 -0.47 -8.03
C SER A 94 -9.49 -1.38 -7.34
N ASP A 95 -10.70 -0.89 -7.23
CA ASP A 95 -11.88 -1.63 -6.80
C ASP A 95 -12.65 -2.27 -7.97
N TYR A 96 -11.94 -2.53 -9.07
CA TYR A 96 -12.50 -3.17 -10.26
C TYR A 96 -13.12 -4.55 -9.93
N TYR A 97 -12.42 -5.36 -9.13
CA TYR A 97 -12.99 -6.55 -8.52
C TYR A 97 -13.56 -6.19 -7.16
N HIS A 98 -14.84 -6.42 -6.99
CA HIS A 98 -15.57 -6.06 -5.78
C HIS A 98 -16.76 -6.99 -5.55
N GLN A 99 -17.23 -7.03 -4.34
CA GLN A 99 -18.44 -7.72 -3.96
C GLN A 99 -19.52 -6.69 -3.65
N ARG A 100 -20.69 -6.84 -4.27
CA ARG A 100 -21.88 -6.07 -3.90
C ARG A 100 -22.36 -6.52 -2.53
N THR A 101 -22.60 -5.57 -1.65
CA THR A 101 -23.16 -5.78 -0.31
C THR A 101 -24.23 -4.70 -0.05
N GLU A 102 -25.03 -4.88 0.97
CA GLU A 102 -26.00 -3.87 1.41
C GLU A 102 -25.36 -2.55 1.87
N GLY A 103 -24.06 -2.60 2.22
CA GLY A 103 -23.31 -1.46 2.74
C GLY A 103 -22.47 -0.72 1.71
N ASN A 104 -22.58 -1.03 0.42
CA ASN A 104 -21.84 -0.34 -0.64
C ASN A 104 -22.75 -0.01 -1.85
N ASP A 105 -22.26 0.90 -2.69
CA ASP A 105 -23.02 1.44 -3.84
C ASP A 105 -22.79 0.66 -5.13
N TYR A 106 -22.15 -0.52 -5.11
CA TYR A 106 -21.93 -1.32 -6.30
C TYR A 106 -23.24 -1.92 -6.79
N LEU A 107 -23.50 -1.82 -8.10
CA LEU A 107 -24.70 -2.38 -8.73
C LEU A 107 -24.62 -3.90 -8.88
N GLU A 108 -23.42 -4.44 -9.00
CA GLU A 108 -23.14 -5.87 -9.22
C GLU A 108 -21.87 -6.30 -8.46
N SER A 109 -21.66 -7.59 -8.32
CA SER A 109 -20.37 -8.14 -7.90
C SER A 109 -19.54 -8.47 -9.13
N ARG A 110 -18.22 -8.21 -9.06
CA ARG A 110 -17.27 -8.56 -10.11
C ARG A 110 -16.07 -9.28 -9.52
N SER A 111 -15.85 -10.49 -9.97
CA SER A 111 -14.78 -11.35 -9.51
C SER A 111 -13.75 -11.60 -10.62
N ILE A 112 -12.57 -12.08 -10.24
CA ILE A 112 -11.54 -12.53 -11.18
C ILE A 112 -12.09 -13.61 -12.12
N ARG A 113 -12.99 -14.47 -11.63
CA ARG A 113 -13.61 -15.52 -12.45
C ARG A 113 -14.46 -14.99 -13.59
N ASP A 114 -15.08 -13.82 -13.44
CA ASP A 114 -15.92 -13.24 -14.49
C ASP A 114 -15.07 -12.85 -15.71
N ASP A 115 -13.83 -12.41 -15.50
CA ASP A 115 -12.94 -12.01 -16.58
C ASP A 115 -12.06 -13.16 -17.10
N PHE A 116 -11.61 -14.07 -16.22
CA PHE A 116 -10.64 -15.12 -16.56
C PHE A 116 -11.26 -16.53 -16.63
N GLY A 117 -12.53 -16.70 -16.26
CA GLY A 117 -13.20 -18.01 -16.19
C GLY A 117 -12.66 -18.95 -15.09
N ARG A 118 -11.70 -18.48 -14.28
CA ARG A 118 -11.02 -19.27 -13.25
C ARG A 118 -10.37 -18.38 -12.19
N ASP A 119 -9.99 -18.97 -11.07
CA ASP A 119 -9.14 -18.32 -10.08
C ASP A 119 -7.70 -18.27 -10.57
N LEU A 120 -7.03 -17.14 -10.38
CA LEU A 120 -5.60 -16.99 -10.67
C LEU A 120 -4.75 -17.62 -9.55
N ILE A 121 -3.57 -18.13 -9.90
CA ILE A 121 -2.58 -18.69 -8.96
C ILE A 121 -3.22 -19.75 -8.04
N SER A 122 -3.99 -20.64 -8.62
CA SER A 122 -4.75 -21.66 -7.88
C SER A 122 -4.21 -23.07 -8.11
N SER A 123 -4.67 -24.01 -7.29
CA SER A 123 -4.35 -25.44 -7.45
C SER A 123 -4.86 -26.06 -8.76
N SER A 124 -5.74 -25.36 -9.48
CA SER A 124 -6.26 -25.78 -10.79
C SER A 124 -5.37 -25.36 -11.97
N TYR A 125 -4.28 -24.60 -11.72
CA TYR A 125 -3.35 -24.18 -12.75
C TYR A 125 -2.67 -25.39 -13.39
N LYS A 126 -2.58 -25.34 -14.72
CA LYS A 126 -1.75 -26.25 -15.52
C LYS A 126 -0.36 -25.63 -15.70
N GLU A 127 0.57 -26.42 -16.21
CA GLU A 127 1.93 -25.97 -16.49
C GLU A 127 1.96 -24.76 -17.44
N GLU A 128 1.08 -24.74 -18.43
CA GLU A 128 0.96 -23.64 -19.38
C GLU A 128 0.55 -22.32 -18.71
N ASP A 129 -0.33 -22.40 -17.70
CA ASP A 129 -0.78 -21.23 -16.93
C ASP A 129 0.36 -20.66 -16.09
N TRP A 130 1.09 -21.53 -15.39
CA TRP A 130 2.28 -21.14 -14.64
C TRP A 130 3.34 -20.51 -15.54
N ASN A 131 3.60 -21.09 -16.71
CA ASN A 131 4.56 -20.55 -17.64
C ASN A 131 4.14 -19.18 -18.17
N ALA A 132 2.85 -18.93 -18.41
CA ALA A 132 2.35 -17.63 -18.83
C ALA A 132 2.56 -16.57 -17.74
N ASP A 133 2.21 -16.88 -16.49
CA ASP A 133 2.39 -15.96 -15.37
C ASP A 133 3.87 -15.69 -15.07
N ILE A 134 4.71 -16.72 -15.08
CA ILE A 134 6.16 -16.56 -14.90
C ILE A 134 6.75 -15.67 -15.99
N ASN A 135 6.38 -15.87 -17.25
CA ASN A 135 6.84 -15.03 -18.36
C ASN A 135 6.39 -13.58 -18.18
N PHE A 136 5.17 -13.35 -17.73
CA PHE A 136 4.70 -12.00 -17.41
C PHE A 136 5.53 -11.35 -16.30
N PHE A 137 5.79 -12.06 -15.19
CA PHE A 137 6.63 -11.55 -14.12
C PHE A 137 8.07 -11.29 -14.57
N MET A 138 8.63 -12.12 -15.42
CA MET A 138 9.96 -11.89 -16.00
C MET A 138 10.00 -10.61 -16.85
N GLN A 139 8.96 -10.34 -17.64
CA GLN A 139 8.83 -9.09 -18.38
C GLN A 139 8.72 -7.88 -17.46
N CYS A 140 7.95 -7.99 -16.36
CA CYS A 140 7.89 -6.95 -15.34
C CYS A 140 9.27 -6.66 -14.71
N CYS A 141 10.04 -7.73 -14.41
CA CYS A 141 11.40 -7.57 -13.90
C CYS A 141 12.33 -6.90 -14.92
N GLN A 142 12.27 -7.29 -16.18
CA GLN A 142 13.06 -6.65 -17.25
C GLN A 142 12.72 -5.17 -17.38
N PHE A 143 11.42 -4.84 -17.36
CA PHE A 143 10.98 -3.44 -17.41
C PHE A 143 11.50 -2.65 -16.20
N TYR A 144 11.37 -3.20 -14.99
CA TYR A 144 11.91 -2.55 -13.78
C TYR A 144 13.42 -2.32 -13.87
N LEU A 145 14.17 -3.31 -14.32
CA LEU A 145 15.62 -3.20 -14.47
C LEU A 145 16.02 -2.13 -15.51
N SER A 146 15.26 -2.01 -16.60
CA SER A 146 15.50 -0.94 -17.58
C SER A 146 15.25 0.44 -16.99
N MET A 147 14.19 0.62 -16.20
CA MET A 147 13.92 1.88 -15.49
C MET A 147 15.04 2.22 -14.51
N CYS A 148 15.59 1.23 -13.79
CA CYS A 148 16.71 1.44 -12.88
C CYS A 148 17.96 1.91 -13.60
N GLN A 149 18.25 1.39 -14.81
CA GLN A 149 19.38 1.82 -15.64
C GLN A 149 19.23 3.28 -16.10
N GLU A 150 18.02 3.70 -16.39
CA GLU A 150 17.70 5.07 -16.81
C GLU A 150 17.53 6.02 -15.61
N SER A 151 17.73 5.56 -14.39
CA SER A 151 17.46 6.30 -13.14
C SER A 151 16.04 6.86 -13.04
N VAL A 152 15.08 6.20 -13.70
CA VAL A 152 13.66 6.56 -13.64
C VAL A 152 13.05 5.96 -12.39
N LYS A 153 12.42 6.80 -11.56
CA LYS A 153 11.65 6.33 -10.42
C LYS A 153 10.20 6.06 -10.84
N PRO A 154 9.61 4.92 -10.45
CA PRO A 154 8.17 4.71 -10.61
C PRO A 154 7.40 5.81 -9.88
N MET A 155 6.44 6.42 -10.56
CA MET A 155 5.59 7.43 -9.94
C MET A 155 4.33 6.77 -9.40
N PRO A 156 4.03 6.91 -8.11
CA PRO A 156 2.77 6.41 -7.55
C PRO A 156 1.58 7.20 -8.12
N PRO A 157 0.39 6.60 -8.19
CA PRO A 157 -0.83 7.27 -8.66
C PRO A 157 -1.37 8.22 -7.57
N MET A 158 -0.64 9.30 -7.28
CA MET A 158 -0.92 10.23 -6.17
C MET A 158 -2.34 10.80 -6.21
N GLY A 159 -2.87 11.09 -7.39
CA GLY A 159 -4.25 11.58 -7.53
C GLY A 159 -5.28 10.61 -6.92
N ASN A 160 -5.13 9.31 -7.18
CA ASN A 160 -6.02 8.28 -6.61
C ASN A 160 -5.84 8.14 -5.10
N ILE A 161 -4.61 8.26 -4.61
CA ILE A 161 -4.29 8.19 -3.19
C ILE A 161 -4.92 9.38 -2.45
N LEU A 162 -4.72 10.58 -2.95
CA LEU A 162 -5.28 11.81 -2.38
C LEU A 162 -6.81 11.82 -2.40
N LYS A 163 -7.43 11.34 -3.49
CA LYS A 163 -8.89 11.20 -3.57
C LYS A 163 -9.43 10.23 -2.51
N ARG A 164 -8.77 9.08 -2.31
CA ARG A 164 -9.14 8.13 -1.25
C ARG A 164 -8.94 8.71 0.15
N LYS A 165 -7.83 9.43 0.36
CA LYS A 165 -7.59 10.15 1.62
C LYS A 165 -8.69 11.15 1.90
N PHE A 166 -9.03 11.97 0.91
CA PHE A 166 -10.09 12.96 1.03
C PHE A 166 -11.44 12.33 1.42
N LYS A 167 -11.83 11.22 0.75
CA LYS A 167 -13.03 10.46 1.12
C LYS A 167 -12.98 9.87 2.53
N ALA A 168 -11.81 9.38 2.94
CA ALA A 168 -11.63 8.82 4.29
C ALA A 168 -11.70 9.88 5.40
N ASP A 169 -11.19 11.07 5.14
CA ASP A 169 -11.14 12.18 6.10
C ASP A 169 -12.48 12.95 6.19
N MET A 170 -13.16 13.12 5.06
CA MET A 170 -14.35 13.95 4.92
C MET A 170 -15.68 13.20 4.82
N GLY A 171 -15.62 11.89 4.54
CA GLY A 171 -16.79 11.07 4.27
C GLY A 171 -17.17 11.03 2.78
N THR A 172 -17.93 10.00 2.40
CA THR A 172 -18.29 9.72 1.00
C THR A 172 -19.15 10.81 0.35
N ASN A 173 -20.04 11.41 1.11
CA ASN A 173 -20.99 12.41 0.60
C ASN A 173 -20.39 13.81 0.46
N PHE A 174 -19.20 14.06 1.04
CA PHE A 174 -18.59 15.38 1.01
C PHE A 174 -18.17 15.79 -0.41
N GLU A 175 -17.68 14.86 -1.21
CA GLU A 175 -17.26 15.13 -2.60
C GLU A 175 -18.47 15.59 -3.43
N GLU A 176 -19.60 14.91 -3.31
CA GLU A 176 -20.84 15.27 -4.02
C GLU A 176 -21.36 16.63 -3.56
N TRP A 177 -21.42 16.85 -2.26
CA TRP A 177 -21.80 18.13 -1.69
C TRP A 177 -20.87 19.26 -2.15
N ALA A 178 -19.56 19.06 -2.10
CA ALA A 178 -18.58 20.07 -2.50
C ALA A 178 -18.69 20.41 -4.00
N ASN A 179 -18.90 19.40 -4.85
CA ASN A 179 -19.08 19.63 -6.28
C ASN A 179 -20.33 20.44 -6.60
N VAL A 180 -21.39 20.27 -5.83
CA VAL A 180 -22.63 21.06 -5.98
C VAL A 180 -22.46 22.45 -5.38
N TYR A 181 -21.88 22.55 -4.19
CA TYR A 181 -21.76 23.80 -3.43
C TYR A 181 -20.77 24.77 -4.06
N PHE A 182 -19.66 24.26 -4.61
CA PHE A 182 -18.61 25.04 -5.27
C PHE A 182 -18.68 24.97 -6.80
N ALA A 183 -19.81 24.57 -7.37
CA ALA A 183 -19.99 24.61 -8.82
C ALA A 183 -19.74 26.04 -9.35
N GLU A 184 -19.16 26.16 -10.56
CA GLU A 184 -18.81 27.45 -11.18
C GLU A 184 -19.99 28.43 -11.26
N GLU A 185 -21.23 27.91 -11.31
CA GLU A 185 -22.47 28.69 -11.30
C GLU A 185 -22.95 29.05 -9.88
N GLY A 186 -22.22 28.59 -8.84
CA GLY A 186 -22.56 28.82 -7.43
C GLY A 186 -21.93 30.11 -6.90
N ASP A 187 -22.71 30.88 -6.12
CA ASP A 187 -22.27 32.13 -5.46
C ASP A 187 -21.24 31.92 -4.33
N HIS A 188 -20.73 30.69 -4.15
CA HIS A 188 -19.89 30.30 -3.02
C HIS A 188 -18.39 30.16 -3.34
N LEU A 189 -17.99 30.38 -4.61
CA LEU A 189 -16.60 30.36 -5.01
C LEU A 189 -15.90 31.63 -4.45
N ASP A 190 -14.72 31.45 -3.84
CA ASP A 190 -13.92 32.52 -3.24
C ASP A 190 -14.64 33.34 -2.12
N THR A 191 -15.67 32.80 -1.51
CA THR A 191 -16.37 33.41 -0.38
C THR A 191 -15.97 32.76 0.96
N PHE A 192 -15.99 33.54 2.03
CA PHE A 192 -15.82 33.01 3.39
C PHE A 192 -17.08 32.24 3.82
N ILE A 193 -16.91 30.99 4.17
CA ILE A 193 -17.98 30.14 4.68
C ILE A 193 -17.81 29.96 6.18
N VAL A 194 -18.87 30.24 6.91
CA VAL A 194 -18.90 29.94 8.34
C VAL A 194 -19.01 28.43 8.51
N ARG A 195 -18.08 27.82 9.27
CA ARG A 195 -18.02 26.36 9.48
C ARG A 195 -19.38 25.73 9.81
N ARG A 196 -20.27 26.46 10.49
CA ARG A 196 -21.62 26.02 10.87
C ARG A 196 -22.57 25.93 9.68
N GLU A 197 -22.30 26.63 8.59
CA GLU A 197 -23.12 26.68 7.38
C GLU A 197 -22.64 25.70 6.32
N ALA A 198 -21.43 25.16 6.49
CA ALA A 198 -20.84 24.15 5.61
C ALA A 198 -21.18 22.70 6.01
N TYR A 199 -21.88 22.51 7.12
CA TYR A 199 -22.32 21.21 7.62
C TYR A 199 -23.86 21.30 7.89
#